data_4ecf8a5ea3979cb746b75e8e9c54402a
#
_entry.id   4ecf8a5ea3979cb746b75e8e9c54402a
#
_cell.length_a   1.000
_cell.length_b   1.000
_cell.length_c   1.000
_cell.angle_alpha   90.00
_cell.angle_beta   90.00
_cell.angle_gamma   90.00
#
_symmetry.space_group_name_H-M   'P 1'
#
loop_
_entity.id
_entity.type
_entity.pdbx_description
1 polymer ?
#
loop_
_entity_poly.entity_id
_entity_poly.type
_entity_poly.pdbx_seq_one_letter_code
_entity_poly.pdbx_strand_id
1 'polypeptide(L)'
;MLSNTIFGVAMTLLAYDLPKASSFKQAPEWIDLLRVYAQPVIALMISFIVAGMFWFSHHRRLAVAPEGGRGVVFLNLFFLLSIIILPVTNGLYGAYRLDGVLAVLYGFHLTIIAALNAVLWVLALRGRSDPRLMATALFPVFVFVLGTAMAFLAPRVAQFIWCLAFLAPFAGWVAARRAG
;
A
#
# COMPACT_ATOMS: atom_id res chain seq x y z
N MET A 1 -17.65 8.31 6.82
CA MET A 1 -17.02 8.39 8.17
C MET A 1 -16.20 7.15 8.51
N LEU A 2 -16.74 5.93 8.46
CA LEU A 2 -16.03 4.68 8.81
C LEU A 2 -14.66 4.50 8.12
N SER A 3 -14.59 4.70 6.81
CA SER A 3 -13.34 4.52 6.05
C SER A 3 -12.22 5.43 6.54
N ASN A 4 -12.50 6.70 6.85
CA ASN A 4 -11.49 7.63 7.35
C ASN A 4 -10.93 7.19 8.69
N THR A 5 -11.79 6.70 9.58
CA THR A 5 -11.38 6.16 10.88
C THR A 5 -10.47 4.95 10.69
N ILE A 6 -10.85 4.02 9.80
CA ILE A 6 -10.04 2.81 9.51
C ILE A 6 -8.66 3.19 8.97
N PHE A 7 -8.59 4.08 7.97
CA PHE A 7 -7.30 4.53 7.44
C PHE A 7 -6.47 5.26 8.50
N GLY A 8 -7.08 6.17 9.28
CA GLY A 8 -6.39 6.91 10.34
C GLY A 8 -5.80 5.97 11.40
N VAL A 9 -6.59 5.01 11.89
CA VAL A 9 -6.12 4.01 12.87
C VAL A 9 -5.04 3.12 12.26
N ALA A 10 -5.24 2.58 11.05
CA ALA A 10 -4.24 1.74 10.40
C ALA A 10 -2.91 2.48 10.20
N MET A 11 -2.94 3.74 9.74
CA MET A 11 -1.72 4.54 9.54
C MET A 11 -0.99 4.83 10.86
N THR A 12 -1.69 5.04 11.97
CA THR A 12 -1.07 5.23 13.29
C THR A 12 -0.49 3.92 13.83
N LEU A 13 -1.18 2.79 13.61
CA LEU A 13 -0.70 1.47 14.04
C LEU A 13 0.56 1.01 13.30
N LEU A 14 0.86 1.54 12.11
CA LEU A 14 2.12 1.24 11.41
C LEU A 14 3.36 1.56 12.25
N ALA A 15 3.29 2.56 13.13
CA ALA A 15 4.39 2.93 14.00
C ALA A 15 4.47 2.09 15.30
N TYR A 16 3.45 1.26 15.58
CA TYR A 16 3.38 0.50 16.83
C TYR A 16 4.50 -0.54 16.97
N ASP A 17 4.91 -1.14 15.84
CA ASP A 17 5.95 -2.17 15.79
C ASP A 17 7.37 -1.61 15.67
N LEU A 18 7.55 -0.27 15.73
CA LEU A 18 8.88 0.30 15.82
C LEU A 18 9.56 -0.16 17.12
N PRO A 19 10.88 -0.43 17.07
CA PRO A 19 11.65 -0.81 18.24
C PRO A 19 11.45 0.19 19.38
N LYS A 20 11.23 -0.33 20.61
CA LYS A 20 10.99 0.51 21.79
C LYS A 20 12.31 0.82 22.49
N ALA A 21 12.35 1.88 23.27
CA ALA A 21 13.53 2.24 24.05
C ALA A 21 14.05 1.09 24.94
N SER A 22 13.15 0.23 25.45
CA SER A 22 13.48 -1.00 26.20
C SER A 22 14.26 -2.06 25.42
N SER A 23 14.38 -1.92 24.10
CA SER A 23 15.22 -2.81 23.26
C SER A 23 16.72 -2.58 23.49
N PHE A 24 17.10 -1.47 24.13
CA PHE A 24 18.50 -1.14 24.41
C PHE A 24 18.81 -1.40 25.88
N LYS A 25 19.90 -2.14 26.16
CA LYS A 25 20.37 -2.40 27.52
C LYS A 25 21.08 -1.19 28.15
N GLN A 26 21.58 -0.28 27.34
CA GLN A 26 22.25 0.98 27.71
C GLN A 26 21.89 2.07 26.69
N ALA A 27 22.28 3.32 26.95
CA ALA A 27 22.06 4.41 26.01
C ALA A 27 22.70 4.08 24.65
N PRO A 28 21.90 4.06 23.53
CA PRO A 28 22.41 3.65 22.24
C PRO A 28 23.27 4.74 21.60
N GLU A 29 24.31 4.34 20.88
CA GLU A 29 25.04 5.19 19.96
C GLU A 29 24.30 5.36 18.64
N TRP A 30 24.72 6.31 17.79
CA TRP A 30 24.12 6.55 16.49
C TRP A 30 24.10 5.29 15.59
N ILE A 31 25.17 4.51 15.66
CA ILE A 31 25.28 3.30 14.85
C ILE A 31 24.28 2.23 15.28
N ASP A 32 23.97 2.15 16.58
CA ASP A 32 22.98 1.23 17.13
C ASP A 32 21.57 1.64 16.71
N LEU A 33 21.28 2.94 16.76
CA LEU A 33 20.00 3.49 16.28
C LEU A 33 19.82 3.18 14.79
N LEU A 34 20.82 3.41 13.94
CA LEU A 34 20.74 3.11 12.52
C LEU A 34 20.54 1.61 12.26
N ARG A 35 21.23 0.75 13.00
CA ARG A 35 21.09 -0.71 12.84
C ARG A 35 19.70 -1.21 13.22
N VAL A 36 19.12 -0.66 14.28
CA VAL A 36 17.84 -1.11 14.83
C VAL A 36 16.66 -0.50 14.09
N TYR A 37 16.71 0.79 13.74
CA TYR A 37 15.57 1.52 13.19
C TYR A 37 15.52 1.63 11.67
N ALA A 38 16.65 1.50 10.94
CA ALA A 38 16.67 1.81 9.52
C ALA A 38 15.62 1.03 8.73
N GLN A 39 15.56 -0.30 8.88
CA GLN A 39 14.63 -1.12 8.14
C GLN A 39 13.17 -0.98 8.60
N PRO A 40 12.84 -1.00 9.90
CA PRO A 40 11.49 -0.72 10.37
C PRO A 40 10.97 0.65 9.91
N VAL A 41 11.80 1.69 9.92
CA VAL A 41 11.41 3.02 9.43
C VAL A 41 11.17 3.03 7.92
N ILE A 42 12.01 2.35 7.13
CA ILE A 42 11.78 2.22 5.69
C ILE A 42 10.45 1.49 5.43
N ALA A 43 10.19 0.39 6.12
CA ALA A 43 8.93 -0.34 5.99
C ALA A 43 7.73 0.54 6.38
N LEU A 44 7.83 1.25 7.50
CA LEU A 44 6.83 2.22 7.94
C LEU A 44 6.57 3.29 6.86
N MET A 45 7.60 3.90 6.32
CA MET A 45 7.47 4.96 5.30
C MET A 45 6.77 4.45 4.04
N ILE A 46 7.16 3.28 3.54
CA ILE A 46 6.52 2.65 2.37
C ILE A 46 5.04 2.41 2.67
N SER A 47 4.71 1.74 3.78
CA SER A 47 3.33 1.43 4.14
C SER A 47 2.48 2.67 4.39
N PHE A 48 3.03 3.69 5.04
CA PHE A 48 2.33 4.93 5.31
C PHE A 48 1.94 5.66 4.00
N ILE A 49 2.88 5.76 3.06
CA ILE A 49 2.64 6.40 1.77
C ILE A 49 1.67 5.56 0.93
N VAL A 50 1.81 4.23 0.94
CA VAL A 50 0.87 3.31 0.27
C VAL A 50 -0.54 3.46 0.84
N ALA A 51 -0.70 3.46 2.16
CA ALA A 51 -2.00 3.68 2.80
C ALA A 51 -2.60 5.04 2.43
N GLY A 52 -1.79 6.11 2.44
CA GLY A 52 -2.21 7.45 2.02
C GLY A 52 -2.65 7.51 0.56
N MET A 53 -1.92 6.84 -0.34
CA MET A 53 -2.29 6.74 -1.76
C MET A 53 -3.64 6.03 -1.94
N PHE A 54 -3.88 4.92 -1.24
CA PHE A 54 -5.16 4.22 -1.31
C PHE A 54 -6.28 4.98 -0.62
N TRP A 55 -6.01 5.69 0.47
CA TRP A 55 -6.97 6.60 1.10
C TRP A 55 -7.44 7.67 0.10
N PHE A 56 -6.50 8.33 -0.59
CA PHE A 56 -6.82 9.33 -1.60
C PHE A 56 -7.60 8.74 -2.79
N SER A 57 -7.19 7.56 -3.27
CA SER A 57 -7.89 6.80 -4.32
C SER A 57 -9.34 6.49 -3.91
N HIS A 58 -9.52 6.01 -2.66
CA HIS A 58 -10.84 5.71 -2.11
C HIS A 58 -11.75 6.93 -2.04
N HIS A 59 -11.23 8.09 -1.59
CA HIS A 59 -11.98 9.34 -1.55
C HIS A 59 -12.43 9.79 -2.94
N ARG A 60 -11.53 9.77 -3.92
CA ARG A 60 -11.86 10.13 -5.31
C ARG A 60 -12.92 9.20 -5.88
N ARG A 61 -12.85 7.92 -5.60
CA ARG A 61 -13.84 6.95 -6.07
C ARG A 61 -15.23 7.22 -5.49
N LEU A 62 -15.34 7.53 -4.21
CA LEU A 62 -16.61 7.89 -3.58
C LEU A 62 -17.20 9.19 -4.17
N ALA A 63 -16.36 10.13 -4.59
CA ALA A 63 -16.83 11.36 -5.25
C ALA A 63 -17.38 11.08 -6.66
N VAL A 64 -16.82 10.09 -7.39
CA VAL A 64 -17.25 9.70 -8.74
C VAL A 64 -18.49 8.80 -8.73
N ALA A 65 -18.58 7.90 -7.76
CA ALA A 65 -19.67 6.93 -7.61
C ALA A 65 -20.05 6.79 -6.13
N PRO A 66 -20.86 7.73 -5.60
CA PRO A 66 -21.25 7.72 -4.19
C PRO A 66 -22.17 6.54 -3.85
N GLU A 67 -22.94 6.04 -4.81
CA GLU A 67 -23.89 4.95 -4.63
C GLU A 67 -23.35 3.66 -5.24
N GLY A 68 -23.08 2.68 -4.38
CA GLY A 68 -22.70 1.31 -4.77
C GLY A 68 -23.78 0.31 -4.40
N GLY A 69 -24.07 -0.65 -5.29
CA GLY A 69 -24.91 -1.80 -4.95
C GLY A 69 -24.28 -2.65 -3.82
N ARG A 70 -25.07 -3.56 -3.24
CA ARG A 70 -24.65 -4.42 -2.11
C ARG A 70 -23.28 -5.08 -2.34
N GLY A 71 -23.01 -5.58 -3.56
CA GLY A 71 -21.72 -6.20 -3.89
C GLY A 71 -20.53 -5.24 -3.80
N VAL A 72 -20.71 -3.97 -4.19
CA VAL A 72 -19.66 -2.93 -4.06
C VAL A 72 -19.38 -2.64 -2.60
N VAL A 73 -20.40 -2.61 -1.76
CA VAL A 73 -20.26 -2.41 -0.30
C VAL A 73 -19.45 -3.56 0.30
N PHE A 74 -19.78 -4.82 -0.01
CA PHE A 74 -19.03 -5.97 0.48
C PHE A 74 -17.57 -5.93 0.02
N LEU A 75 -17.32 -5.67 -1.26
CA LEU A 75 -15.95 -5.57 -1.79
C LEU A 75 -15.17 -4.43 -1.11
N ASN A 76 -15.85 -3.31 -0.82
CA ASN A 76 -15.24 -2.21 -0.08
C ASN A 76 -14.89 -2.59 1.36
N LEU A 77 -15.69 -3.44 2.04
CA LEU A 77 -15.35 -3.95 3.36
C LEU A 77 -14.10 -4.86 3.31
N PHE A 78 -13.94 -5.72 2.30
CA PHE A 78 -12.71 -6.49 2.11
C PHE A 78 -11.51 -5.61 1.84
N PHE A 79 -11.66 -4.55 1.04
CA PHE A 79 -10.63 -3.55 0.84
C PHE A 79 -10.22 -2.88 2.17
N LEU A 80 -11.18 -2.44 2.97
CA LEU A 80 -10.91 -1.83 4.27
C LEU A 80 -10.28 -2.82 5.27
N LEU A 81 -10.72 -4.10 5.25
CA LEU A 81 -10.11 -5.15 6.06
C LEU A 81 -8.63 -5.34 5.68
N SER A 82 -8.30 -5.33 4.39
CA SER A 82 -6.90 -5.43 3.97
C SER A 82 -6.06 -4.22 4.44
N ILE A 83 -6.63 -3.02 4.52
CA ILE A 83 -5.96 -1.85 5.11
C ILE A 83 -5.74 -2.03 6.63
N ILE A 84 -6.70 -2.65 7.36
CA ILE A 84 -6.55 -2.95 8.79
C ILE A 84 -5.41 -3.95 9.04
N ILE A 85 -5.19 -4.91 8.14
CA ILE A 85 -4.14 -5.93 8.25
C ILE A 85 -2.75 -5.36 7.87
N LEU A 86 -2.69 -4.24 7.13
CA LEU A 86 -1.43 -3.67 6.63
C LEU A 86 -0.37 -3.43 7.73
N PRO A 87 -0.70 -2.90 8.93
CA PRO A 87 0.28 -2.77 10.01
C PRO A 87 0.94 -4.10 10.41
N VAL A 88 0.18 -5.20 10.46
CA VAL A 88 0.70 -6.51 10.84
C VAL A 88 1.74 -7.00 9.83
N THR A 89 1.44 -6.96 8.54
CA THR A 89 2.38 -7.38 7.49
C THR A 89 3.57 -6.44 7.37
N ASN A 90 3.38 -5.14 7.64
CA ASN A 90 4.45 -4.15 7.74
C ASN A 90 5.40 -4.47 8.91
N GLY A 91 4.87 -4.77 10.10
CA GLY A 91 5.65 -5.11 11.28
C GLY A 91 6.51 -6.36 11.05
N LEU A 92 5.92 -7.41 10.47
CA LEU A 92 6.65 -8.63 10.09
C LEU A 92 7.78 -8.32 9.09
N TYR A 93 7.50 -7.58 8.01
CA TYR A 93 8.50 -7.21 7.02
C TYR A 93 9.61 -6.33 7.60
N GLY A 94 9.26 -5.37 8.47
CA GLY A 94 10.21 -4.46 9.11
C GLY A 94 11.11 -5.15 10.15
N ALA A 95 10.54 -6.11 10.92
CA ALA A 95 11.27 -6.82 11.98
C ALA A 95 12.28 -7.85 11.44
N TYR A 96 11.91 -8.58 10.39
CA TYR A 96 12.72 -9.67 9.83
C TYR A 96 13.37 -9.25 8.52
N ARG A 97 14.29 -8.35 8.66
CA ARG A 97 15.05 -7.76 7.57
C ARG A 97 15.62 -8.83 6.62
N LEU A 98 15.29 -8.75 5.34
CA LEU A 98 15.83 -9.58 4.26
C LEU A 98 15.33 -11.02 4.20
N ASP A 99 14.37 -11.39 5.02
CA ASP A 99 13.68 -12.65 4.85
C ASP A 99 12.84 -12.60 3.57
N GLY A 100 13.16 -13.48 2.62
CA GLY A 100 12.47 -13.53 1.33
C GLY A 100 11.00 -13.89 1.47
N VAL A 101 10.64 -14.75 2.41
CA VAL A 101 9.25 -15.18 2.64
C VAL A 101 8.42 -13.99 3.12
N LEU A 102 8.96 -13.20 4.06
CA LEU A 102 8.24 -12.05 4.61
C LEU A 102 8.16 -10.88 3.62
N ALA A 103 9.18 -10.69 2.78
CA ALA A 103 9.10 -9.74 1.67
C ALA A 103 8.02 -10.14 0.66
N VAL A 104 7.93 -11.42 0.30
CA VAL A 104 6.87 -11.94 -0.59
C VAL A 104 5.50 -11.80 0.06
N LEU A 105 5.34 -12.16 1.34
CA LEU A 105 4.08 -12.00 2.08
C LEU A 105 3.60 -10.54 2.06
N TYR A 106 4.49 -9.61 2.37
CA TYR A 106 4.19 -8.19 2.38
C TYR A 106 3.82 -7.69 0.97
N GLY A 107 4.62 -8.00 -0.06
CA GLY A 107 4.34 -7.62 -1.44
C GLY A 107 3.05 -8.23 -1.99
N PHE A 108 2.75 -9.49 -1.64
CA PHE A 108 1.48 -10.14 -1.97
C PHE A 108 0.30 -9.41 -1.33
N HIS A 109 0.42 -9.00 -0.07
CA HIS A 109 -0.60 -8.22 0.60
C HIS A 109 -0.81 -6.85 -0.07
N LEU A 110 0.26 -6.13 -0.43
CA LEU A 110 0.15 -4.88 -1.20
C LEU A 110 -0.56 -5.09 -2.54
N THR A 111 -0.29 -6.23 -3.20
CA THR A 111 -0.94 -6.62 -4.45
C THR A 111 -2.46 -6.82 -4.26
N ILE A 112 -2.87 -7.48 -3.17
CA ILE A 112 -4.29 -7.65 -2.82
C ILE A 112 -4.97 -6.30 -2.62
N ILE A 113 -4.39 -5.40 -1.85
CA ILE A 113 -4.93 -4.05 -1.63
C ILE A 113 -5.12 -3.33 -2.97
N ALA A 114 -4.11 -3.35 -3.83
CA ALA A 114 -4.15 -2.70 -5.14
C ALA A 114 -5.20 -3.32 -6.06
N ALA A 115 -5.30 -4.66 -6.10
CA ALA A 115 -6.28 -5.37 -6.89
C ALA A 115 -7.72 -5.04 -6.45
N LEU A 116 -7.99 -5.07 -5.14
CA LEU A 116 -9.30 -4.69 -4.60
C LEU A 116 -9.66 -3.24 -4.96
N ASN A 117 -8.69 -2.31 -4.83
CA ASN A 117 -8.89 -0.92 -5.24
C ASN A 117 -9.17 -0.79 -6.74
N ALA A 118 -8.44 -1.52 -7.59
CA ALA A 118 -8.64 -1.49 -9.04
C ALA A 118 -10.02 -2.05 -9.44
N VAL A 119 -10.44 -3.18 -8.86
CA VAL A 119 -11.78 -3.74 -9.10
C VAL A 119 -12.87 -2.76 -8.67
N LEU A 120 -12.72 -2.10 -7.53
CA LEU A 120 -13.65 -1.07 -7.07
C LEU A 120 -13.72 0.12 -8.04
N TRP A 121 -12.60 0.51 -8.68
CA TRP A 121 -12.60 1.54 -9.72
C TRP A 121 -13.29 1.06 -11.01
N VAL A 122 -13.05 -0.17 -11.45
CA VAL A 122 -13.77 -0.77 -12.59
C VAL A 122 -15.28 -0.73 -12.36
N LEU A 123 -15.71 -1.07 -11.16
CA LEU A 123 -17.14 -1.04 -10.80
C LEU A 123 -17.69 0.39 -10.74
N ALA A 124 -16.91 1.35 -10.23
CA ALA A 124 -17.30 2.75 -10.16
C ALA A 124 -17.41 3.42 -11.54
N LEU A 125 -16.58 2.99 -12.50
CA LEU A 125 -16.57 3.51 -13.87
C LEU A 125 -17.46 2.73 -14.85
N ARG A 126 -18.34 1.85 -14.37
CA ARG A 126 -19.26 1.11 -15.25
C ARG A 126 -20.02 2.05 -16.17
N GLY A 127 -19.85 1.83 -17.49
CA GLY A 127 -20.51 2.65 -18.51
C GLY A 127 -19.82 4.00 -18.80
N ARG A 128 -18.67 4.28 -18.17
CA ARG A 128 -17.87 5.50 -18.44
C ARG A 128 -16.45 5.08 -18.80
N SER A 129 -15.90 5.62 -19.88
CA SER A 129 -14.50 5.44 -20.24
C SER A 129 -13.69 6.61 -19.70
N ASP A 130 -12.87 6.36 -18.69
CA ASP A 130 -11.87 7.31 -18.18
C ASP A 130 -10.50 6.62 -18.13
N PRO A 131 -9.70 6.75 -19.22
CA PRO A 131 -8.39 6.13 -19.31
C PRO A 131 -7.44 6.60 -18.20
N ARG A 132 -7.57 7.84 -17.76
CA ARG A 132 -6.74 8.43 -16.71
C ARG A 132 -6.97 7.73 -15.36
N LEU A 133 -8.25 7.62 -14.96
CA LEU A 133 -8.61 7.00 -13.68
C LEU A 133 -8.29 5.52 -13.70
N MET A 134 -8.55 4.84 -14.81
CA MET A 134 -8.25 3.41 -14.96
C MET A 134 -6.75 3.13 -14.90
N ALA A 135 -5.92 3.88 -15.63
CA ALA A 135 -4.46 3.73 -15.57
C ALA A 135 -3.91 4.01 -14.17
N THR A 136 -4.43 5.06 -13.50
CA THR A 136 -4.04 5.37 -12.11
C THR A 136 -4.40 4.23 -11.15
N ALA A 137 -5.50 3.53 -11.36
CA ALA A 137 -5.94 2.42 -10.51
C ALA A 137 -5.18 1.11 -10.79
N LEU A 138 -4.85 0.82 -12.07
CA LEU A 138 -4.20 -0.43 -12.47
C LEU A 138 -2.68 -0.40 -12.30
N PHE A 139 -2.05 0.76 -12.41
CA PHE A 139 -0.60 0.89 -12.33
C PHE A 139 -0.02 0.34 -11.01
N PRO A 140 -0.58 0.63 -9.81
CA PRO A 140 -0.11 0.03 -8.57
C PRO A 140 -0.19 -1.50 -8.55
N VAL A 141 -1.23 -2.11 -9.18
CA VAL A 141 -1.34 -3.57 -9.28
C VAL A 141 -0.14 -4.14 -10.02
N PHE A 142 0.18 -3.57 -11.19
CA PHE A 142 1.33 -4.00 -11.99
C PHE A 142 2.64 -3.87 -11.20
N VAL A 143 2.86 -2.73 -10.54
CA VAL A 143 4.07 -2.46 -9.77
C VAL A 143 4.22 -3.43 -8.60
N PHE A 144 3.13 -3.69 -7.86
CA PHE A 144 3.20 -4.59 -6.69
C PHE A 144 3.35 -6.05 -7.13
N VAL A 145 2.73 -6.49 -8.21
CA VAL A 145 2.97 -7.83 -8.79
C VAL A 145 4.44 -7.99 -9.19
N LEU A 146 5.00 -7.01 -9.92
CA LEU A 146 6.39 -7.03 -10.35
C LEU A 146 7.34 -7.04 -9.15
N GLY A 147 7.12 -6.17 -8.16
CA GLY A 147 7.93 -6.11 -6.96
C GLY A 147 7.83 -7.38 -6.11
N THR A 148 6.64 -8.00 -6.04
CA THR A 148 6.45 -9.28 -5.34
C THR A 148 7.18 -10.41 -6.06
N ALA A 149 7.13 -10.46 -7.39
CA ALA A 149 7.92 -11.41 -8.18
C ALA A 149 9.44 -11.20 -7.95
N MET A 150 9.89 -9.94 -7.89
CA MET A 150 11.29 -9.64 -7.58
C MET A 150 11.68 -10.03 -6.15
N ALA A 151 10.75 -10.01 -5.19
CA ALA A 151 11.02 -10.41 -3.80
C ALA A 151 11.44 -11.88 -3.66
N PHE A 152 11.02 -12.76 -4.58
CA PHE A 152 11.50 -14.15 -4.64
C PHE A 152 12.99 -14.24 -5.02
N LEU A 153 13.50 -13.32 -5.83
CA LEU A 153 14.86 -13.34 -6.37
C LEU A 153 15.81 -12.43 -5.58
N ALA A 154 15.34 -11.24 -5.24
CA ALA A 154 16.12 -10.20 -4.59
C ALA A 154 15.24 -9.35 -3.64
N PRO A 155 14.97 -9.81 -2.40
CA PRO A 155 14.09 -9.13 -1.45
C PRO A 155 14.47 -7.65 -1.20
N ARG A 156 15.78 -7.35 -1.22
CA ARG A 156 16.31 -5.98 -1.06
C ARG A 156 15.92 -5.03 -2.18
N VAL A 157 15.73 -5.55 -3.39
CA VAL A 157 15.40 -4.74 -4.58
C VAL A 157 13.89 -4.50 -4.65
N ALA A 158 13.08 -5.42 -4.16
CA ALA A 158 11.62 -5.36 -4.22
C ALA A 158 11.05 -4.05 -3.65
N GLN A 159 11.58 -3.55 -2.53
CA GLN A 159 11.14 -2.30 -1.92
C GLN A 159 11.24 -1.08 -2.84
N PHE A 160 12.29 -1.02 -3.68
CA PHE A 160 12.47 0.09 -4.64
C PHE A 160 11.44 -0.01 -5.78
N ILE A 161 11.08 -1.23 -6.18
CA ILE A 161 10.04 -1.45 -7.18
C ILE A 161 8.69 -1.01 -6.61
N TRP A 162 8.34 -1.39 -5.37
CA TRP A 162 7.09 -0.97 -4.73
C TRP A 162 6.97 0.56 -4.64
N CYS A 163 8.07 1.28 -4.43
CA CYS A 163 8.08 2.75 -4.45
C CYS A 163 7.62 3.33 -5.80
N LEU A 164 7.77 2.60 -6.91
CA LEU A 164 7.29 3.08 -8.22
C LEU A 164 5.76 3.24 -8.27
N ALA A 165 5.01 2.62 -7.36
CA ALA A 165 3.56 2.80 -7.27
C ALA A 165 3.15 4.28 -7.07
N PHE A 166 4.04 5.11 -6.52
CA PHE A 166 3.82 6.57 -6.38
C PHE A 166 3.74 7.30 -7.70
N LEU A 167 4.19 6.69 -8.79
CA LEU A 167 4.06 7.22 -10.13
C LEU A 167 2.67 6.98 -10.75
N ALA A 168 1.72 6.38 -10.03
CA ALA A 168 0.37 6.13 -10.52
C ALA A 168 -0.36 7.38 -11.09
N PRO A 169 -0.27 8.58 -10.48
CA PRO A 169 -0.85 9.79 -11.06
C PRO A 169 -0.22 10.19 -12.40
N PHE A 170 1.09 9.96 -12.54
CA PHE A 170 1.82 10.20 -13.79
C PHE A 170 1.39 9.21 -14.88
N ALA A 171 1.25 7.92 -14.54
CA ALA A 171 0.73 6.90 -15.46
C ALA A 171 -0.67 7.29 -15.98
N GLY A 172 -1.55 7.79 -15.11
CA GLY A 172 -2.86 8.31 -15.48
C GLY A 172 -2.79 9.53 -16.42
N TRP A 173 -1.86 10.45 -16.18
CA TRP A 173 -1.67 11.60 -17.06
C TRP A 173 -1.18 11.20 -18.46
N VAL A 174 -0.24 10.25 -18.55
CA VAL A 174 0.22 9.70 -19.85
C VAL A 174 -0.92 9.03 -20.61
N ALA A 175 -1.75 8.24 -19.90
CA ALA A 175 -2.91 7.58 -20.51
C ALA A 175 -3.93 8.58 -21.06
N ALA A 176 -4.20 9.68 -20.33
CA ALA A 176 -5.10 10.72 -20.78
C ALA A 176 -4.60 11.41 -22.07
N ARG A 177 -3.29 11.67 -22.19
CA ARG A 177 -2.70 12.30 -23.39
C ARG A 177 -2.74 11.40 -24.64
N ARG A 178 -2.79 10.09 -24.47
CA ARG A 178 -2.86 9.14 -25.60
C ARG A 178 -4.29 8.89 -26.08
N ALA A 179 -5.28 9.25 -25.27
CA ALA A 179 -6.69 9.02 -25.54
C ALA A 179 -7.41 10.24 -26.15
N GLY A 180 -6.81 11.43 -26.10
CA GLY A 180 -7.27 12.65 -26.75
C GLY A 180 -6.46 12.98 -27.98
#